data_15c6aad6594907f1eaeb06686186e225
#
_entry.id   15c6aad6594907f1eaeb06686186e225
#
_cell.length_a   1.000
_cell.length_b   1.000
_cell.length_c   1.000
_cell.angle_alpha   90.00
_cell.angle_beta   90.00
_cell.angle_gamma   90.00
#
_symmetry.space_group_name_H-M   'P 1'
#
loop_
_entity.id
_entity.type
_entity.pdbx_description
1 polymer ?
#
loop_
_entity_poly.entity_id
_entity_poly.type
_entity_poly.pdbx_seq_one_letter_code
_entity_poly.pdbx_strand_id
1 'polypeptide(L)'
;TLIRDGLDPSSHRYVREADVRYAGQSMEVRVTAPAGAFTAETAQQLAEAFHASHERTFGYAYRGTQKIEIVNFCLSGFGTIERPSLPKLDTGMTDAEAARKTNRQVFFDGGYLDTPIYDRASLEGGMTGTARACRPAHGSKGRR
;
A
#
# COMPACT_ATOMS: atom_id res chain seq x y z
N THR A 1 -14.18 18.64 -1.48
CA THR A 1 -14.52 17.89 -2.69
C THR A 1 -13.37 17.98 -3.67
N LEU A 2 -13.13 16.94 -4.48
CA LEU A 2 -11.99 16.82 -5.39
C LEU A 2 -11.79 18.04 -6.30
N ILE A 3 -12.87 18.64 -6.80
CA ILE A 3 -12.81 19.87 -7.62
C ILE A 3 -12.29 21.06 -6.79
N ARG A 4 -12.77 21.22 -5.55
CA ARG A 4 -12.30 22.30 -4.67
C ARG A 4 -10.82 22.13 -4.30
N ASP A 5 -10.34 20.90 -4.31
CA ASP A 5 -8.96 20.56 -4.01
C ASP A 5 -8.05 20.68 -5.25
N GLY A 6 -8.57 21.23 -6.36
CA GLY A 6 -7.83 21.54 -7.59
C GLY A 6 -7.55 20.35 -8.50
N LEU A 7 -8.22 19.21 -8.27
CA LEU A 7 -8.03 18.01 -9.09
C LEU A 7 -8.90 18.07 -10.36
N ASP A 8 -8.32 17.69 -11.49
CA ASP A 8 -9.01 17.65 -12.78
C ASP A 8 -10.17 16.64 -12.74
N PRO A 9 -11.40 17.02 -13.14
CA PRO A 9 -12.54 16.11 -13.16
C PRO A 9 -12.32 14.83 -13.97
N SER A 10 -11.51 14.88 -15.02
CA SER A 10 -11.18 13.71 -15.85
C SER A 10 -10.33 12.68 -15.12
N SER A 11 -9.64 13.09 -14.06
CA SER A 11 -8.83 12.21 -13.20
C SER A 11 -9.63 11.59 -12.05
N HIS A 12 -10.92 11.95 -11.92
CA HIS A 12 -11.75 11.47 -10.81
C HIS A 12 -12.20 10.02 -11.04
N ARG A 13 -12.01 9.20 -10.03
CA ARG A 13 -12.56 7.85 -9.95
C ARG A 13 -13.42 7.72 -8.71
N TYR A 14 -14.59 7.13 -8.88
CA TYR A 14 -15.52 6.89 -7.77
C TYR A 14 -15.68 5.39 -7.54
N VAL A 15 -15.63 4.99 -6.28
CA VAL A 15 -15.92 3.62 -5.84
C VAL A 15 -17.15 3.68 -4.95
N ARG A 16 -18.15 2.89 -5.31
CA ARG A 16 -19.38 2.72 -4.53
C ARG A 16 -19.28 1.41 -3.76
N GLU A 17 -19.63 1.46 -2.51
CA GLU A 17 -19.67 0.30 -1.62
C GLU A 17 -20.96 0.33 -0.81
N ALA A 18 -21.39 -0.82 -0.35
CA ALA A 18 -22.51 -0.96 0.57
C ALA A 18 -22.09 -1.83 1.76
N ASP A 19 -22.53 -1.43 2.94
CA ASP A 19 -22.48 -2.27 4.14
C ASP A 19 -23.78 -3.05 4.20
N VAL A 20 -23.68 -4.37 4.11
CA VAL A 20 -24.81 -5.28 3.93
C VAL A 20 -24.75 -6.37 4.97
N ARG A 21 -25.92 -6.78 5.50
CA ARG A 21 -26.04 -7.86 6.47
C ARG A 21 -27.27 -8.72 6.21
N TYR A 22 -27.31 -9.89 6.78
CA TYR A 22 -28.59 -10.59 6.91
C TYR A 22 -29.45 -9.95 8.01
N ALA A 23 -30.76 -9.92 7.80
CA ALA A 23 -31.70 -9.37 8.77
C ALA A 23 -31.53 -10.03 10.12
N GLY A 24 -31.38 -9.21 11.17
CA GLY A 24 -31.17 -9.64 12.53
C GLY A 24 -29.72 -9.97 12.94
N GLN A 25 -28.76 -9.88 12.00
CA GLN A 25 -27.35 -9.96 12.35
C GLN A 25 -26.79 -8.58 12.72
N SER A 26 -25.83 -8.56 13.64
CA SER A 26 -25.14 -7.32 14.06
C SER A 26 -23.91 -7.00 13.20
N MET A 27 -23.34 -7.99 12.50
CA MET A 27 -22.14 -7.84 11.68
C MET A 27 -22.50 -7.52 10.25
N GLU A 28 -21.82 -6.53 9.68
CA GLU A 28 -21.99 -6.06 8.30
C GLU A 28 -20.78 -6.50 7.47
N VAL A 29 -21.02 -6.78 6.21
CA VAL A 29 -19.97 -7.07 5.23
C VAL A 29 -20.00 -5.95 4.19
N ARG A 30 -18.85 -5.30 3.98
CA ARG A 30 -18.71 -4.30 2.94
C ARG A 30 -18.47 -4.96 1.60
N VAL A 31 -19.28 -4.59 0.62
CA VAL A 31 -19.20 -5.09 -0.75
C VAL A 31 -19.26 -3.95 -1.76
N THR A 32 -18.60 -4.14 -2.89
CA THR A 32 -18.66 -3.17 -3.99
C THR A 32 -20.07 -3.15 -4.57
N ALA A 33 -20.64 -1.96 -4.65
CA ALA A 33 -21.96 -1.75 -5.27
C ALA A 33 -21.81 -1.48 -6.78
N PRO A 34 -22.74 -1.97 -7.60
CA PRO A 34 -22.75 -1.70 -9.04
C PRO A 34 -22.79 -0.20 -9.36
N ALA A 35 -22.20 0.19 -10.48
CA ALA A 35 -22.26 1.55 -10.99
C ALA A 35 -23.64 1.84 -11.63
N GLY A 36 -23.99 3.12 -11.72
CA GLY A 36 -25.23 3.56 -12.37
C GLY A 36 -26.42 3.67 -11.42
N ALA A 37 -27.63 3.56 -11.96
CA ALA A 37 -28.86 3.64 -11.19
C ALA A 37 -29.09 2.37 -10.36
N PHE A 38 -29.69 2.53 -9.18
CA PHE A 38 -30.04 1.40 -8.34
C PHE A 38 -31.39 0.82 -8.80
N THR A 39 -31.32 -0.30 -9.52
CA THR A 39 -32.47 -1.02 -10.08
C THR A 39 -32.64 -2.38 -9.40
N ALA A 40 -33.73 -3.10 -9.68
CA ALA A 40 -33.92 -4.45 -9.16
C ALA A 40 -32.77 -5.40 -9.57
N GLU A 41 -32.24 -5.24 -10.78
CA GLU A 41 -31.12 -6.03 -11.28
C GLU A 41 -29.82 -5.72 -10.53
N THR A 42 -29.49 -4.43 -10.35
CA THR A 42 -28.29 -4.04 -9.58
C THR A 42 -28.41 -4.39 -8.10
N ALA A 43 -29.63 -4.39 -7.55
CA ALA A 43 -29.88 -4.90 -6.20
C ALA A 43 -29.59 -6.40 -6.09
N GLN A 44 -29.97 -7.19 -7.10
CA GLN A 44 -29.69 -8.62 -7.15
C GLN A 44 -28.18 -8.89 -7.28
N GLN A 45 -27.47 -8.11 -8.11
CA GLN A 45 -26.00 -8.19 -8.22
C GLN A 45 -25.32 -7.88 -6.89
N LEU A 46 -25.78 -6.85 -6.18
CA LEU A 46 -25.29 -6.50 -4.86
C LEU A 46 -25.54 -7.63 -3.84
N ALA A 47 -26.72 -8.24 -3.88
CA ALA A 47 -27.07 -9.34 -3.01
C ALA A 47 -26.13 -10.55 -3.24
N GLU A 48 -25.87 -10.90 -4.50
CA GLU A 48 -24.97 -12.02 -4.80
C GLU A 48 -23.51 -11.71 -4.41
N ALA A 49 -23.04 -10.49 -4.64
CA ALA A 49 -21.74 -10.05 -4.17
C ALA A 49 -21.61 -10.13 -2.65
N PHE A 50 -22.67 -9.79 -1.92
CA PHE A 50 -22.75 -9.95 -0.48
C PHE A 50 -22.69 -11.42 -0.07
N HIS A 51 -23.51 -12.29 -0.67
CA HIS A 51 -23.50 -13.72 -0.38
C HIS A 51 -22.11 -14.34 -0.57
N ALA A 52 -21.46 -14.04 -1.70
CA ALA A 52 -20.13 -14.54 -2.00
C ALA A 52 -19.08 -14.03 -1.00
N SER A 53 -19.17 -12.77 -0.61
CA SER A 53 -18.23 -12.18 0.36
C SER A 53 -18.46 -12.73 1.78
N HIS A 54 -19.72 -12.90 2.18
CA HIS A 54 -20.10 -13.48 3.47
C HIS A 54 -19.64 -14.94 3.57
N GLU A 55 -19.86 -15.74 2.53
CA GLU A 55 -19.44 -17.12 2.46
C GLU A 55 -17.91 -17.27 2.55
N ARG A 56 -17.17 -16.40 1.86
CA ARG A 56 -15.69 -16.38 1.94
C ARG A 56 -15.19 -16.02 3.35
N THR A 57 -15.90 -15.14 4.05
CA THR A 57 -15.47 -14.63 5.36
C THR A 57 -15.89 -15.56 6.49
N PHE A 58 -17.09 -16.12 6.43
CA PHE A 58 -17.73 -16.88 7.53
C PHE A 58 -17.95 -18.35 7.22
N GLY A 59 -17.73 -18.78 5.98
CA GLY A 59 -17.86 -20.18 5.55
C GLY A 59 -19.29 -20.60 5.18
N TYR A 60 -20.28 -19.69 5.18
CA TYR A 60 -21.67 -19.96 4.81
C TYR A 60 -22.38 -18.76 4.20
N ALA A 61 -23.47 -19.01 3.49
CA ALA A 61 -24.39 -18.01 2.97
C ALA A 61 -25.83 -18.52 2.99
N TYR A 62 -26.78 -17.61 3.25
CA TYR A 62 -28.22 -17.93 3.34
C TYR A 62 -28.98 -17.48 2.08
N ARG A 63 -28.50 -17.89 0.89
CA ARG A 63 -29.12 -17.55 -0.38
C ARG A 63 -30.59 -18.04 -0.40
N GLY A 64 -31.51 -17.11 -0.66
CA GLY A 64 -32.95 -17.40 -0.76
C GLY A 64 -33.67 -17.74 0.54
N THR A 65 -32.99 -17.84 1.67
CA THR A 65 -33.60 -18.21 2.96
C THR A 65 -33.68 -17.07 3.96
N GLN A 66 -32.74 -16.14 3.92
CA GLN A 66 -32.76 -14.95 4.79
C GLN A 66 -32.83 -13.66 3.97
N LYS A 67 -33.52 -12.67 4.54
CA LYS A 67 -33.58 -11.31 3.99
C LYS A 67 -32.24 -10.62 4.22
N ILE A 68 -31.90 -9.75 3.26
CA ILE A 68 -30.71 -8.93 3.30
C ILE A 68 -31.14 -7.48 3.60
N GLU A 69 -30.35 -6.80 4.42
CA GLU A 69 -30.49 -5.39 4.74
C GLU A 69 -29.25 -4.63 4.28
N ILE A 70 -29.45 -3.56 3.52
CA ILE A 70 -28.40 -2.58 3.22
C ILE A 70 -28.44 -1.56 4.35
N VAL A 71 -27.34 -1.47 5.09
CA VAL A 71 -27.24 -0.58 6.24
C VAL A 71 -26.73 0.79 5.83
N ASN A 72 -25.68 0.82 4.99
CA ASN A 72 -25.06 2.03 4.49
C ASN A 72 -24.70 1.93 3.02
N PHE A 73 -24.66 3.09 2.36
CA PHE A 73 -23.95 3.27 1.09
C PHE A 73 -22.76 4.18 1.31
N CYS A 74 -21.60 3.77 0.84
CA CYS A 74 -20.37 4.53 0.88
C CYS A 74 -19.96 4.93 -0.54
N LEU A 75 -19.58 6.19 -0.72
CA LEU A 75 -19.02 6.70 -1.95
C LEU A 75 -17.63 7.27 -1.68
N SER A 76 -16.61 6.61 -2.22
CA SER A 76 -15.23 7.07 -2.15
C SER A 76 -14.83 7.72 -3.47
N GLY A 77 -14.35 8.96 -3.40
CA GLY A 77 -13.82 9.69 -4.56
C GLY A 77 -12.30 9.73 -4.50
N PHE A 78 -11.66 9.37 -5.59
CA PHE A 78 -10.21 9.40 -5.78
C PHE A 78 -9.87 10.36 -6.91
N GLY A 79 -8.89 11.23 -6.69
CA GLY A 79 -8.28 12.03 -7.73
C GLY A 79 -6.85 11.54 -7.98
N THR A 80 -6.49 11.38 -9.24
CA THR A 80 -5.14 10.99 -9.60
C THR A 80 -4.25 12.23 -9.61
N ILE A 81 -3.18 12.19 -8.85
CA ILE A 81 -2.13 13.22 -8.84
C ILE A 81 -1.00 12.71 -9.72
N GLU A 82 -0.47 13.57 -10.57
CA GLU A 82 0.76 13.25 -11.29
C GLU A 82 1.87 12.92 -10.29
N ARG A 83 2.43 11.73 -10.42
CA ARG A 83 3.58 11.35 -9.59
C ARG A 83 4.79 12.15 -10.05
N PRO A 84 5.52 12.82 -9.13
CA PRO A 84 6.77 13.47 -9.52
C PRO A 84 7.72 12.41 -10.09
N SER A 85 8.23 12.65 -11.27
CA SER A 85 9.29 11.84 -11.85
C SER A 85 10.57 12.13 -11.09
N LEU A 86 11.14 11.14 -10.44
CA LEU A 86 12.49 11.28 -9.91
C LEU A 86 13.47 11.33 -11.07
N PRO A 87 14.38 12.32 -11.12
CA PRO A 87 15.42 12.35 -12.11
C PRO A 87 16.23 11.05 -12.00
N LYS A 88 16.43 10.39 -13.14
CA LYS A 88 17.37 9.26 -13.21
C LYS A 88 18.77 9.85 -13.03
N LEU A 89 19.46 9.42 -11.99
CA LEU A 89 20.87 9.71 -11.85
C LEU A 89 21.61 8.95 -12.94
N ASP A 90 22.51 9.66 -13.66
CA ASP A 90 23.37 9.01 -14.63
C ASP A 90 24.24 7.95 -13.91
N THR A 91 24.33 6.78 -14.53
CA THR A 91 25.21 5.73 -14.06
C THR A 91 26.62 6.08 -14.52
N GLY A 92 27.33 6.80 -13.65
CA GLY A 92 28.72 7.16 -13.85
C GLY A 92 29.69 6.09 -13.38
N MET A 93 30.70 6.51 -12.67
CA MET A 93 31.76 5.64 -12.12
C MET A 93 31.18 4.60 -11.17
N THR A 94 31.71 3.38 -11.22
CA THR A 94 31.29 2.29 -10.34
C THR A 94 31.85 2.37 -8.92
N ASP A 95 32.90 3.17 -8.71
CA ASP A 95 33.60 3.30 -7.44
C ASP A 95 33.22 4.60 -6.73
N ALA A 96 32.76 4.47 -5.50
CA ALA A 96 32.38 5.59 -4.64
C ALA A 96 33.62 6.30 -4.00
N GLU A 97 34.85 5.82 -4.24
CA GLU A 97 36.05 6.38 -3.60
C GLU A 97 36.30 7.85 -3.98
N ALA A 98 35.90 8.26 -5.18
CA ALA A 98 35.98 9.65 -5.62
C ALA A 98 35.08 10.61 -4.80
N ALA A 99 34.02 10.10 -4.20
CA ALA A 99 33.10 10.84 -3.32
C ALA A 99 33.51 10.81 -1.85
N ARG A 100 34.61 10.11 -1.50
CA ARG A 100 35.05 9.97 -0.13
C ARG A 100 35.65 11.26 0.42
N LYS A 101 35.15 11.73 1.57
CA LYS A 101 35.60 12.94 2.25
C LYS A 101 36.66 12.63 3.29
N THR A 102 36.39 11.72 4.20
CA THR A 102 37.20 11.42 5.38
C THR A 102 36.77 10.10 5.99
N ASN A 103 37.45 9.69 7.02
CA ASN A 103 37.03 8.59 7.87
C ASN A 103 36.61 9.12 9.24
N ARG A 104 35.69 8.41 9.88
CA ARG A 104 35.22 8.71 11.22
C ARG A 104 35.13 7.44 12.06
N GLN A 105 35.51 7.53 13.31
CA GLN A 105 35.28 6.45 14.28
C GLN A 105 33.78 6.41 14.62
N VAL A 106 33.11 5.33 14.28
CA VAL A 106 31.69 5.11 14.59
C VAL A 106 31.55 3.87 15.45
N PHE A 107 30.77 3.98 16.51
CA PHE A 107 30.53 2.86 17.42
C PHE A 107 29.48 1.91 16.85
N PHE A 108 29.88 0.65 16.63
CA PHE A 108 29.00 -0.44 16.20
C PHE A 108 29.30 -1.71 16.96
N ASP A 109 28.27 -2.42 17.35
CA ASP A 109 28.34 -3.78 17.92
C ASP A 109 29.43 -3.94 19.01
N GLY A 110 29.51 -2.96 19.93
CA GLY A 110 30.41 -3.00 21.07
C GLY A 110 31.84 -2.46 20.81
N GLY A 111 32.12 -1.90 19.62
CA GLY A 111 33.41 -1.34 19.27
C GLY A 111 33.37 -0.14 18.35
N TYR A 112 34.51 0.59 18.29
CA TYR A 112 34.69 1.67 17.31
C TYR A 112 35.28 1.12 16.02
N LEU A 113 34.60 1.45 14.90
CA LEU A 113 35.04 1.10 13.54
C LEU A 113 35.42 2.36 12.78
N ASP A 114 36.53 2.30 12.06
CA ASP A 114 36.90 3.34 11.11
C ASP A 114 35.99 3.28 9.89
N THR A 115 35.10 4.28 9.77
CA THR A 115 34.02 4.27 8.81
C THR A 115 34.19 5.40 7.78
N PRO A 116 34.21 5.10 6.49
CA PRO A 116 34.34 6.12 5.45
C PRO A 116 33.08 6.98 5.37
N ILE A 117 33.28 8.27 5.21
CA ILE A 117 32.25 9.26 5.02
C ILE A 117 32.32 9.76 3.58
N TYR A 118 31.18 9.69 2.89
CA TYR A 118 31.06 10.09 1.50
C TYR A 118 30.24 11.36 1.36
N ASP A 119 30.57 12.19 0.34
CA ASP A 119 29.74 13.32 -0.04
C ASP A 119 28.58 12.84 -0.91
N ARG A 120 27.36 13.02 -0.42
CA ARG A 120 26.16 12.61 -1.15
C ARG A 120 26.02 13.32 -2.50
N ALA A 121 26.45 14.58 -2.60
CA ALA A 121 26.34 15.36 -3.85
C ALA A 121 27.27 14.82 -4.95
N SER A 122 28.33 14.12 -4.57
CA SER A 122 29.30 13.51 -5.47
C SER A 122 29.05 12.02 -5.73
N LEU A 123 27.97 11.45 -5.16
CA LEU A 123 27.58 10.08 -5.43
C LEU A 123 26.67 10.03 -6.65
N GLU A 124 27.05 9.24 -7.62
CA GLU A 124 26.28 8.96 -8.84
C GLU A 124 25.51 7.65 -8.74
N GLY A 125 24.53 7.44 -9.63
CA GLY A 125 23.76 6.20 -9.68
C GLY A 125 24.65 5.01 -10.05
N GLY A 126 24.54 3.90 -9.31
CA GLY A 126 25.33 2.69 -9.58
C GLY A 126 26.67 2.60 -8.85
N MET A 127 27.10 3.66 -8.16
CA MET A 127 28.30 3.58 -7.33
C MET A 127 28.15 2.60 -6.18
N THR A 128 29.14 1.74 -5.98
CA THR A 128 29.21 0.80 -4.88
C THR A 128 30.38 1.15 -3.97
N GLY A 129 30.10 1.32 -2.68
CA GLY A 129 31.12 1.51 -1.65
C GLY A 129 31.14 0.33 -0.68
N THR A 130 32.31 0.00 -0.16
CA THR A 130 32.46 -1.00 0.91
C THR A 130 32.02 -0.43 2.24
N ALA A 131 30.72 -0.52 2.57
CA ALA A 131 30.24 -0.28 3.92
C ALA A 131 30.48 -1.55 4.76
N ARG A 132 31.61 -1.64 5.47
CA ARG A 132 31.81 -2.72 6.45
C ARG A 132 30.91 -2.60 7.69
N ALA A 133 30.14 -1.52 7.81
CA ALA A 133 29.39 -1.16 9.00
C ALA A 133 27.95 -1.71 9.10
N CYS A 134 27.43 -2.44 8.13
CA CYS A 134 26.06 -2.97 8.16
C CYS A 134 25.99 -4.47 7.84
N ARG A 135 26.67 -5.29 8.61
CA ARG A 135 26.33 -6.70 8.73
C ARG A 135 25.83 -6.95 10.16
N PRO A 136 24.54 -7.15 10.38
CA PRO A 136 24.12 -7.80 11.60
C PRO A 136 24.69 -9.21 11.58
N ALA A 137 25.54 -9.53 12.54
CA ALA A 137 25.97 -10.90 12.79
C ALA A 137 24.73 -11.71 13.21
N HIS A 138 24.00 -12.27 12.27
CA HIS A 138 23.08 -13.37 12.56
C HIS A 138 23.92 -14.61 12.86
N GLY A 139 24.35 -14.70 14.11
CA GLY A 139 24.82 -15.93 14.71
C GLY A 139 23.63 -16.87 14.85
N SER A 140 23.49 -17.81 13.94
CA SER A 140 22.67 -18.99 14.14
C SER A 140 23.29 -19.80 15.29
N LYS A 141 22.84 -19.60 16.52
CA LYS A 141 23.06 -20.57 17.59
C LYS A 141 22.17 -21.76 17.30
N GLY A 142 22.76 -22.80 16.71
CA GLY A 142 22.16 -24.11 16.66
C GLY A 142 21.86 -24.59 18.08
N ARG A 143 20.61 -24.92 18.35
CA ARG A 143 20.21 -25.71 19.51
C ARG A 143 20.58 -27.16 19.22
N ARG A 144 21.41 -27.71 20.08
CA ARG A 144 21.47 -29.16 20.31
C ARG A 144 20.35 -29.55 21.27
#